data_83bc067e0df16ed71ee956dfa66bf3cd
#
_entry.id   83bc067e0df16ed71ee956dfa66bf3cd
#
_cell.length_a   1.000
_cell.length_b   1.000
_cell.length_c   1.000
_cell.angle_alpha   90.00
_cell.angle_beta   90.00
_cell.angle_gamma   90.00
#
_symmetry.space_group_name_H-M   'P 1'
#
loop_
_entity.id
_entity.type
_entity.pdbx_description
1 polymer ?
#
loop_
_entity_poly.entity_id
_entity_poly.type
_entity_poly.pdbx_seq_one_letter_code
_entity_poly.pdbx_strand_id
1 'polypeptide(L)'
;RKKVNFNFLKDCTSYTLSVTGRLFWLTMGSTSLIGVFSIMGGTAYLKSLMLGLPFDPIGIVLTMMGILVILGMFMDWIGILLLTSPIFVPIIVQLGFSPIWYGVLFSLNMQVSFVSPPFGPACFYIKSVAPPQISLFDIFKGVTPFILLQILAITILVLYPDIALFLPSLLNK
;
A
#
# COMPACT_ATOMS: atom_id res chain seq x y z
N ARG A 1 27.28 7.89 23.61
CA ARG A 1 25.91 7.69 24.10
C ARG A 1 25.49 8.72 25.17
N LYS A 2 25.74 10.00 25.02
CA LYS A 2 25.23 11.08 25.89
C LYS A 2 24.95 12.32 25.04
N LYS A 3 24.10 12.20 24.00
CA LYS A 3 23.75 13.31 23.10
C LYS A 3 22.29 13.68 23.19
N VAL A 4 21.58 13.31 24.25
CA VAL A 4 20.21 13.79 24.48
C VAL A 4 20.36 15.18 25.11
N ASN A 5 20.14 16.19 24.29
CA ASN A 5 20.24 17.60 24.63
C ASN A 5 18.86 18.23 24.32
N PHE A 6 18.53 19.36 24.90
CA PHE A 6 17.28 20.07 24.66
C PHE A 6 17.06 20.36 23.17
N ASN A 7 18.10 20.71 22.43
CA ASN A 7 18.03 20.91 20.96
C ASN A 7 17.65 19.63 20.25
N PHE A 8 18.23 18.49 20.62
CA PHE A 8 17.87 17.19 20.05
C PHE A 8 16.39 16.86 20.28
N LEU A 9 15.90 17.07 21.50
CA LEU A 9 14.47 16.85 21.81
C LEU A 9 13.57 17.79 21.00
N LYS A 10 13.93 19.06 20.89
CA LYS A 10 13.20 20.05 20.09
C LYS A 10 13.17 19.64 18.62
N ASP A 11 14.29 19.22 18.04
CA ASP A 11 14.37 18.81 16.64
C ASP A 11 13.54 17.55 16.38
N CYS A 12 13.63 16.54 17.25
CA CYS A 12 12.82 15.34 17.16
C CYS A 12 11.32 15.65 17.25
N THR A 13 10.92 16.47 18.22
CA THR A 13 9.51 16.86 18.41
C THR A 13 8.99 17.67 17.23
N SER A 14 9.78 18.62 16.71
CA SER A 14 9.42 19.42 15.55
C SER A 14 9.27 18.57 14.29
N TYR A 15 10.17 17.63 14.09
CA TYR A 15 10.09 16.68 12.97
C TYR A 15 8.84 15.79 13.07
N THR A 16 8.60 15.19 14.26
CA THR A 16 7.43 14.36 14.51
C THR A 16 6.15 15.16 14.28
N LEU A 17 6.06 16.40 14.80
CA LEU A 17 4.91 17.27 14.60
C LEU A 17 4.66 17.56 13.11
N SER A 18 5.72 17.83 12.36
CA SER A 18 5.64 18.09 10.93
C SER A 18 5.13 16.87 10.15
N VAL A 19 5.63 15.67 10.47
CA VAL A 19 5.19 14.42 9.83
C VAL A 19 3.74 14.13 10.20
N THR A 20 3.38 14.19 11.49
CA THR A 20 2.02 13.97 11.96
C THR A 20 1.04 14.97 11.35
N GLY A 21 1.42 16.25 11.28
CA GLY A 21 0.60 17.28 10.64
C GLY A 21 0.32 17.00 9.16
N ARG A 22 1.33 16.54 8.40
CA ARG A 22 1.14 16.13 7.00
C ARG A 22 0.17 14.96 6.88
N LEU A 23 0.31 13.93 7.73
CA LEU A 23 -0.59 12.78 7.74
C LEU A 23 -2.03 13.20 8.08
N PHE A 24 -2.19 14.12 9.01
CA PHE A 24 -3.52 14.67 9.37
C PHE A 24 -4.17 15.39 8.19
N TRP A 25 -3.43 16.24 7.48
CA TRP A 25 -3.91 16.92 6.27
C TRP A 25 -4.27 15.93 5.16
N LEU A 26 -3.44 14.92 4.92
CA LEU A 26 -3.73 13.88 3.94
C LEU A 26 -5.01 13.12 4.29
N THR A 27 -5.18 12.76 5.56
CA THR A 27 -6.38 12.05 6.04
C THR A 27 -7.63 12.91 5.85
N MET A 28 -7.59 14.18 6.26
CA MET A 28 -8.73 15.11 6.08
C MET A 28 -9.07 15.32 4.61
N GLY A 29 -8.07 15.54 3.78
CA GLY A 29 -8.26 15.70 2.33
C GLY A 29 -8.84 14.46 1.67
N SER A 30 -8.28 13.30 1.97
CA SER A 30 -8.75 12.01 1.42
C SER A 30 -10.17 11.68 1.86
N THR A 31 -10.50 11.83 3.14
CA THR A 31 -11.85 11.55 3.65
C THR A 31 -12.89 12.49 3.07
N SER A 32 -12.54 13.76 2.89
CA SER A 32 -13.43 14.74 2.25
C SER A 32 -13.68 14.40 0.79
N LEU A 33 -12.62 14.06 0.04
CA LEU A 33 -12.71 13.68 -1.36
C LEU A 33 -13.55 12.40 -1.54
N ILE A 34 -13.29 11.37 -0.72
CA ILE A 34 -14.05 10.12 -0.74
C ILE A 34 -15.52 10.37 -0.37
N GLY A 35 -15.77 11.24 0.62
CA GLY A 35 -17.13 11.62 1.02
C GLY A 35 -17.91 12.21 -0.14
N VAL A 36 -17.36 13.21 -0.82
CA VAL A 36 -17.98 13.83 -2.01
C VAL A 36 -18.16 12.81 -3.12
N PHE A 37 -17.12 12.04 -3.44
CA PHE A 37 -17.15 11.02 -4.47
C PHE A 37 -18.22 9.95 -4.21
N SER A 38 -18.38 9.54 -2.95
CA SER A 38 -19.40 8.57 -2.54
C SER A 38 -20.83 9.12 -2.67
N ILE A 39 -21.05 10.38 -2.25
CA ILE A 39 -22.36 11.05 -2.36
C ILE A 39 -22.76 11.20 -3.84
N MET A 40 -21.79 11.46 -4.72
CA MET A 40 -22.01 11.54 -6.16
C MET A 40 -22.23 10.17 -6.84
N GLY A 41 -22.22 9.07 -6.07
CA GLY A 41 -22.39 7.71 -6.60
C GLY A 41 -21.11 7.10 -7.20
N GLY A 42 -19.95 7.76 -7.06
CA GLY A 42 -18.69 7.31 -7.64
C GLY A 42 -18.22 5.95 -7.13
N THR A 43 -18.40 5.67 -5.83
CA THR A 43 -18.07 4.36 -5.26
C THR A 43 -18.95 3.25 -5.82
N ALA A 44 -20.26 3.52 -6.01
CA ALA A 44 -21.18 2.57 -6.61
C ALA A 44 -20.83 2.32 -8.09
N TYR A 45 -20.47 3.37 -8.82
CA TYR A 45 -20.02 3.27 -10.21
C TYR A 45 -18.75 2.43 -10.35
N LEU A 46 -17.70 2.72 -9.56
CA LEU A 46 -16.46 1.93 -9.58
C LEU A 46 -16.70 0.47 -9.18
N LYS A 47 -17.57 0.24 -8.20
CA LYS A 47 -17.98 -1.09 -7.80
C LYS A 47 -18.66 -1.84 -8.94
N SER A 48 -19.62 -1.23 -9.63
CA SER A 48 -20.30 -1.84 -10.77
C SER A 48 -19.35 -2.10 -11.93
N LEU A 49 -18.40 -1.21 -12.16
CA LEU A 49 -17.38 -1.35 -13.19
C LEU A 49 -16.44 -2.53 -12.88
N MET A 50 -15.98 -2.68 -11.64
CA MET A 50 -15.12 -3.79 -11.24
C MET A 50 -15.85 -5.13 -11.30
N LEU A 51 -17.08 -5.19 -10.79
CA LEU A 51 -17.89 -6.42 -10.80
C LEU A 51 -18.45 -6.76 -12.20
N GLY A 52 -18.48 -5.81 -13.12
CA GLY A 52 -18.84 -6.01 -14.51
C GLY A 52 -17.70 -6.51 -15.39
N LEU A 53 -16.48 -6.65 -14.86
CA LEU A 53 -15.38 -7.24 -15.62
C LEU A 53 -15.65 -8.72 -15.93
N PRO A 54 -15.31 -9.19 -17.15
CA PRO A 54 -15.52 -10.58 -17.55
C PRO A 54 -14.47 -11.52 -16.94
N PHE A 55 -14.19 -11.35 -15.64
CA PHE A 55 -13.21 -12.13 -14.89
C PHE A 55 -13.91 -12.88 -13.75
N ASP A 56 -13.31 -14.00 -13.35
CA ASP A 56 -13.66 -14.67 -12.11
C ASP A 56 -13.30 -13.80 -10.87
N PRO A 57 -13.83 -14.11 -9.67
CA PRO A 57 -13.58 -13.30 -8.48
C PRO A 57 -12.10 -13.04 -8.18
N ILE A 58 -11.23 -14.03 -8.40
CA ILE A 58 -9.77 -13.87 -8.21
C ILE A 58 -9.20 -12.93 -9.28
N GLY A 59 -9.65 -13.01 -10.52
CA GLY A 59 -9.24 -12.11 -11.60
C GLY A 59 -9.58 -10.65 -11.30
N ILE A 60 -10.71 -10.39 -10.66
CA ILE A 60 -11.07 -9.03 -10.19
C ILE A 60 -10.10 -8.58 -9.11
N VAL A 61 -9.76 -9.43 -8.13
CA VAL A 61 -8.77 -9.12 -7.08
C VAL A 61 -7.42 -8.81 -7.69
N LEU A 62 -6.95 -9.61 -8.65
CA LEU A 62 -5.68 -9.38 -9.34
C LEU A 62 -5.69 -8.06 -10.12
N THR A 63 -6.81 -7.69 -10.74
CA THR A 63 -6.97 -6.39 -11.40
C THR A 63 -6.86 -5.25 -10.39
N MET A 64 -7.51 -5.36 -9.24
CA MET A 64 -7.39 -4.38 -8.15
C MET A 64 -5.94 -4.27 -7.65
N MET A 65 -5.24 -5.40 -7.50
CA MET A 65 -3.82 -5.43 -7.12
C MET A 65 -2.96 -4.74 -8.18
N GLY A 66 -3.20 -4.96 -9.47
CA GLY A 66 -2.52 -4.28 -10.56
C GLY A 66 -2.70 -2.77 -10.52
N ILE A 67 -3.92 -2.29 -10.25
CA ILE A 67 -4.20 -0.86 -10.07
C ILE A 67 -3.41 -0.30 -8.89
N LEU A 68 -3.36 -1.02 -7.76
CA LEU A 68 -2.61 -0.61 -6.58
C LEU A 68 -1.11 -0.53 -6.84
N VAL A 69 -0.53 -1.46 -7.62
CA VAL A 69 0.89 -1.39 -8.03
C VAL A 69 1.15 -0.11 -8.82
N ILE A 70 0.31 0.19 -9.80
CA ILE A 70 0.45 1.40 -10.63
C ILE A 70 0.35 2.65 -9.75
N LEU A 71 -0.66 2.75 -8.89
CA LEU A 71 -0.81 3.88 -7.98
C LEU A 71 0.39 4.00 -7.04
N GLY A 72 0.90 2.89 -6.50
CA GLY A 72 2.04 2.86 -5.58
C GLY A 72 3.37 3.26 -6.21
N MET A 73 3.47 3.26 -7.53
CA MET A 73 4.63 3.82 -8.23
C MET A 73 4.65 5.36 -8.18
N PHE A 74 3.50 6.02 -8.00
CA PHE A 74 3.37 7.48 -8.10
C PHE A 74 2.96 8.15 -6.79
N MET A 75 2.31 7.40 -5.89
CA MET A 75 1.73 7.93 -4.67
C MET A 75 2.29 7.23 -3.43
N ASP A 76 2.24 7.94 -2.31
CA ASP A 76 2.53 7.34 -1.01
C ASP A 76 1.47 6.31 -0.59
N TRP A 77 1.90 5.25 0.08
CA TRP A 77 1.04 4.13 0.49
C TRP A 77 -0.13 4.53 1.40
N ILE A 78 0.07 5.56 2.25
CA ILE A 78 -0.98 6.07 3.15
C ILE A 78 -2.10 6.70 2.33
N GLY A 79 -1.74 7.52 1.33
CA GLY A 79 -2.70 8.14 0.42
C GLY A 79 -3.49 7.09 -0.36
N ILE A 80 -2.81 6.05 -0.84
CA ILE A 80 -3.46 4.94 -1.56
C ILE A 80 -4.40 4.18 -0.63
N LEU A 81 -3.96 3.85 0.59
CA LEU A 81 -4.79 3.17 1.58
C LEU A 81 -6.09 3.93 1.85
N LEU A 82 -5.98 5.22 2.15
CA LEU A 82 -7.12 6.06 2.47
C LEU A 82 -8.07 6.24 1.29
N LEU A 83 -7.53 6.34 0.07
CA LEU A 83 -8.33 6.53 -1.14
C LEU A 83 -9.03 5.25 -1.59
N THR A 84 -8.33 4.11 -1.56
CA THR A 84 -8.82 2.88 -2.20
C THR A 84 -9.57 1.96 -1.25
N SER A 85 -9.25 1.95 0.05
CA SER A 85 -9.90 1.03 1.00
C SER A 85 -11.42 1.17 1.06
N PRO A 86 -12.01 2.39 1.10
CA PRO A 86 -13.47 2.54 1.12
C PRO A 86 -14.15 2.02 -0.15
N ILE A 87 -13.42 1.91 -1.25
CA ILE A 87 -13.90 1.43 -2.54
C ILE A 87 -13.68 -0.08 -2.65
N PHE A 88 -12.49 -0.54 -2.36
CA PHE A 88 -12.05 -1.91 -2.62
C PHE A 88 -12.52 -2.91 -1.56
N VAL A 89 -12.55 -2.54 -0.29
CA VAL A 89 -13.00 -3.46 0.78
C VAL A 89 -14.45 -3.92 0.58
N PRO A 90 -15.43 -3.06 0.26
CA PRO A 90 -16.79 -3.52 -0.07
C PRO A 90 -16.87 -4.46 -1.27
N ILE A 91 -15.98 -4.30 -2.27
CA ILE A 91 -15.91 -5.19 -3.43
C ILE A 91 -15.40 -6.58 -2.99
N ILE A 92 -14.34 -6.63 -2.20
CA ILE A 92 -13.76 -7.86 -1.64
C ILE A 92 -14.80 -8.66 -0.85
N VAL A 93 -15.56 -7.98 0.03
CA VAL A 93 -16.64 -8.62 0.81
C VAL A 93 -17.73 -9.16 -0.13
N GLN A 94 -18.11 -8.43 -1.16
CA GLN A 94 -19.13 -8.89 -2.12
C GLN A 94 -18.66 -10.07 -2.97
N LEU A 95 -17.36 -10.17 -3.25
CA LEU A 95 -16.77 -11.32 -3.92
C LEU A 95 -16.62 -12.54 -3.02
N GLY A 96 -16.97 -12.42 -1.72
CA GLY A 96 -16.92 -13.52 -0.74
C GLY A 96 -15.56 -13.71 -0.08
N PHE A 97 -14.61 -12.78 -0.26
CA PHE A 97 -13.29 -12.84 0.36
C PHE A 97 -13.23 -12.12 1.70
N SER A 98 -12.30 -12.55 2.55
CA SER A 98 -12.03 -11.91 3.84
C SER A 98 -11.34 -10.55 3.67
N PRO A 99 -11.83 -9.47 4.32
CA PRO A 99 -11.13 -8.19 4.36
C PRO A 99 -9.73 -8.30 4.99
N ILE A 100 -9.53 -9.22 5.94
CA ILE A 100 -8.22 -9.45 6.58
C ILE A 100 -7.23 -10.00 5.56
N TRP A 101 -7.63 -10.99 4.78
CA TRP A 101 -6.81 -11.54 3.69
C TRP A 101 -6.44 -10.44 2.68
N TYR A 102 -7.41 -9.63 2.28
CA TYR A 102 -7.15 -8.49 1.38
C TYR A 102 -6.16 -7.48 2.01
N GLY A 103 -6.29 -7.18 3.30
CA GLY A 103 -5.37 -6.29 4.01
C GLY A 103 -3.92 -6.78 3.99
N VAL A 104 -3.71 -8.10 4.13
CA VAL A 104 -2.37 -8.71 4.01
C VAL A 104 -1.85 -8.58 2.59
N LEU A 105 -2.66 -8.88 1.57
CA LEU A 105 -2.30 -8.71 0.16
C LEU A 105 -1.99 -7.26 -0.17
N PHE A 106 -2.80 -6.31 0.29
CA PHE A 106 -2.57 -4.88 0.13
C PHE A 106 -1.20 -4.49 0.70
N SER A 107 -0.87 -4.92 1.91
CA SER A 107 0.39 -4.58 2.58
C SER A 107 1.60 -5.08 1.79
N LEU A 108 1.56 -6.33 1.31
CA LEU A 108 2.63 -6.89 0.47
C LEU A 108 2.73 -6.18 -0.88
N ASN A 109 1.57 -5.85 -1.47
CA ASN A 109 1.52 -5.16 -2.74
C ASN A 109 2.13 -3.75 -2.67
N MET A 110 1.88 -3.04 -1.56
CA MET A 110 2.51 -1.73 -1.31
C MET A 110 4.03 -1.85 -1.16
N GLN A 111 4.54 -2.93 -0.56
CA GLN A 111 5.99 -3.16 -0.50
C GLN A 111 6.60 -3.35 -1.89
N VAL A 112 5.95 -4.12 -2.77
CA VAL A 112 6.38 -4.27 -4.17
C VAL A 112 6.44 -2.92 -4.85
N SER A 113 5.38 -2.13 -4.77
CA SER A 113 5.28 -0.82 -5.41
C SER A 113 6.34 0.15 -4.90
N PHE A 114 6.63 0.11 -3.58
CA PHE A 114 7.54 1.04 -2.91
C PHE A 114 9.00 0.86 -3.31
N VAL A 115 9.37 -0.31 -3.83
CA VAL A 115 10.73 -0.60 -4.34
C VAL A 115 10.79 -0.73 -5.86
N SER A 116 9.63 -0.69 -6.54
CA SER A 116 9.57 -0.90 -7.99
C SER A 116 9.90 0.36 -8.80
N PRO A 117 10.64 0.22 -9.92
CA PRO A 117 10.80 1.31 -10.88
C PRO A 117 9.40 1.73 -11.44
N PRO A 118 9.20 2.98 -11.90
CA PRO A 118 10.20 4.01 -12.11
C PRO A 118 10.50 4.90 -10.89
N PHE A 119 9.61 4.95 -9.89
CA PHE A 119 9.74 5.90 -8.80
C PHE A 119 10.15 5.27 -7.46
N GLY A 120 10.08 3.97 -7.25
CA GLY A 120 10.46 3.25 -6.04
C GLY A 120 11.04 4.12 -4.90
N PRO A 121 10.21 4.77 -4.06
CA PRO A 121 10.69 5.79 -3.09
C PRO A 121 11.82 5.29 -2.20
N ALA A 122 11.78 4.01 -1.82
CA ALA A 122 12.83 3.38 -1.02
C ALA A 122 14.20 3.42 -1.72
N CYS A 123 14.23 3.23 -3.05
CA CYS A 123 15.47 3.25 -3.81
C CYS A 123 16.09 4.65 -3.85
N PHE A 124 15.28 5.70 -3.89
CA PHE A 124 15.76 7.07 -3.79
C PHE A 124 16.30 7.40 -2.40
N TYR A 125 15.67 6.90 -1.34
CA TYR A 125 16.19 7.06 0.02
C TYR A 125 17.56 6.38 0.16
N ILE A 126 17.72 5.16 -0.35
CA ILE A 126 19.02 4.47 -0.37
C ILE A 126 20.03 5.29 -1.19
N LYS A 127 19.65 5.80 -2.36
CA LYS A 127 20.55 6.60 -3.20
C LYS A 127 21.02 7.87 -2.51
N SER A 128 20.21 8.49 -1.66
CA SER A 128 20.57 9.73 -0.95
C SER A 128 21.72 9.53 0.06
N VAL A 129 21.94 8.30 0.55
CA VAL A 129 22.99 7.95 1.52
C VAL A 129 24.07 7.04 0.93
N ALA A 130 23.86 6.54 -0.30
CA ALA A 130 24.80 5.65 -0.97
C ALA A 130 26.02 6.40 -1.48
N PRO A 131 27.22 5.75 -1.54
CA PRO A 131 28.41 6.31 -2.16
C PRO A 131 28.14 6.76 -3.62
N PRO A 132 28.84 7.82 -4.11
CA PRO A 132 28.58 8.36 -5.46
C PRO A 132 28.72 7.35 -6.60
N GLN A 133 29.53 6.31 -6.41
CA GLN A 133 29.80 5.24 -7.39
C GLN A 133 28.59 4.34 -7.64
N ILE A 134 27.68 4.23 -6.66
CA ILE A 134 26.48 3.39 -6.78
C ILE A 134 25.40 4.19 -7.49
N SER A 135 25.04 3.79 -8.71
CA SER A 135 23.97 4.42 -9.46
C SER A 135 22.59 3.99 -8.94
N LEU A 136 21.55 4.77 -9.27
CA LEU A 136 20.17 4.39 -8.96
C LEU A 136 19.78 3.07 -9.65
N PHE A 137 20.32 2.84 -10.87
CA PHE A 137 20.12 1.60 -11.61
C PHE A 137 20.69 0.38 -10.90
N ASP A 138 21.87 0.51 -10.27
CA ASP A 138 22.47 -0.57 -9.48
C ASP A 138 21.60 -0.93 -8.27
N ILE A 139 20.99 0.07 -7.64
CA ILE A 139 20.06 -0.13 -6.54
C ILE A 139 18.82 -0.88 -7.02
N PHE A 140 18.19 -0.45 -8.12
CA PHE A 140 17.04 -1.16 -8.68
C PHE A 140 17.38 -2.59 -9.08
N LYS A 141 18.54 -2.82 -9.68
CA LYS A 141 19.02 -4.17 -9.99
C LYS A 141 19.20 -5.02 -8.75
N GLY A 142 19.71 -4.42 -7.67
CA GLY A 142 19.90 -5.10 -6.39
C GLY A 142 18.59 -5.49 -5.70
N VAL A 143 17.51 -4.71 -5.85
CA VAL A 143 16.20 -5.01 -5.22
C VAL A 143 15.33 -5.92 -6.08
N THR A 144 15.64 -6.11 -7.36
CA THR A 144 14.85 -6.96 -8.28
C THR A 144 14.60 -8.39 -7.74
N PRO A 145 15.59 -9.12 -7.17
CA PRO A 145 15.35 -10.44 -6.59
C PRO A 145 14.32 -10.43 -5.46
N PHE A 146 14.33 -9.36 -4.65
CA PHE A 146 13.37 -9.22 -3.54
C PHE A 146 11.95 -8.92 -4.05
N ILE A 147 11.81 -8.14 -5.14
CA ILE A 147 10.52 -7.93 -5.82
C ILE A 147 9.95 -9.27 -6.28
N LEU A 148 10.77 -10.12 -6.90
CA LEU A 148 10.34 -11.46 -7.35
C LEU A 148 9.90 -12.34 -6.18
N LEU A 149 10.61 -12.32 -5.06
CA LEU A 149 10.21 -13.05 -3.85
C LEU A 149 8.89 -12.51 -3.27
N GLN A 150 8.66 -11.21 -3.30
CA GLN A 150 7.40 -10.60 -2.85
C GLN A 150 6.24 -10.98 -3.77
N ILE A 151 6.44 -10.98 -5.09
CA ILE A 151 5.43 -11.44 -6.06
C ILE A 151 5.11 -12.92 -5.82
N LEU A 152 6.13 -13.74 -5.55
CA LEU A 152 5.93 -15.15 -5.19
C LEU A 152 5.10 -15.28 -3.90
N ALA A 153 5.40 -14.49 -2.87
CA ALA A 153 4.64 -14.49 -1.62
C ALA A 153 3.18 -14.07 -1.85
N ILE A 154 2.92 -13.03 -2.64
CA ILE A 154 1.57 -12.61 -3.03
C ILE A 154 0.86 -13.76 -3.75
N THR A 155 1.53 -14.40 -4.72
CA THR A 155 0.96 -15.52 -5.47
C THR A 155 0.57 -16.69 -4.54
N ILE A 156 1.43 -17.03 -3.58
CA ILE A 156 1.13 -18.07 -2.58
C ILE A 156 -0.09 -17.69 -1.75
N LEU A 157 -0.20 -16.44 -1.29
CA LEU A 157 -1.33 -15.98 -0.48
C LEU A 157 -2.64 -15.88 -1.27
N VAL A 158 -2.57 -15.66 -2.58
CA VAL A 158 -3.75 -15.70 -3.45
C VAL A 158 -4.22 -17.15 -3.62
N LEU A 159 -3.30 -18.09 -3.80
CA LEU A 159 -3.62 -19.52 -3.97
C LEU A 159 -4.03 -20.19 -2.66
N TYR A 160 -3.47 -19.75 -1.53
CA TYR A 160 -3.68 -20.33 -0.20
C TYR A 160 -4.08 -19.24 0.82
N PRO A 161 -5.32 -18.72 0.77
CA PRO A 161 -5.80 -17.66 1.68
C PRO A 161 -5.69 -18.02 3.16
N ASP A 162 -5.78 -19.30 3.50
CA ASP A 162 -5.72 -19.80 4.86
C ASP A 162 -4.41 -19.47 5.58
N ILE A 163 -3.32 -19.29 4.84
CA ILE A 163 -2.03 -18.87 5.42
C ILE A 163 -2.17 -17.50 6.10
N ALA A 164 -2.85 -16.55 5.46
CA ALA A 164 -3.08 -15.23 6.02
C ALA A 164 -4.15 -15.23 7.12
N LEU A 165 -5.08 -16.18 7.09
CA LEU A 165 -6.20 -16.25 8.01
C LEU A 165 -5.94 -17.16 9.22
N PHE A 166 -4.87 -17.96 9.20
CA PHE A 166 -4.55 -18.91 10.25
C PHE A 166 -4.44 -18.26 11.63
N LEU A 167 -3.59 -17.25 11.77
CA LEU A 167 -3.39 -16.56 13.05
C LEU A 167 -4.65 -15.84 13.55
N PRO A 168 -5.35 -15.03 12.71
CA PRO A 168 -6.63 -14.43 13.10
C PRO A 168 -7.70 -15.45 13.51
N SER A 169 -7.75 -16.61 12.89
CA SER A 169 -8.72 -17.67 13.24
C SER A 169 -8.48 -18.29 14.63
N LEU A 170 -7.24 -18.28 15.10
CA LEU A 170 -6.89 -18.73 16.45
C LEU A 170 -7.28 -17.72 17.53
N LEU A 171 -7.27 -16.42 17.19
CA LEU A 171 -7.60 -15.36 18.14
C LEU A 171 -9.12 -15.13 18.30
N ASN A 172 -9.92 -15.59 17.35
CA ASN A 172 -11.39 -15.47 17.36
C ASN A 172 -12.11 -16.73 17.85
N LYS A 173 -11.39 -17.63 18.51
CA LYS A 173 -11.96 -18.72 19.29
C LYS A 173 -12.00 -18.31 20.76
#